data_620ebf400840e3fbf471e46b4fb75d20
#
_entry.id   620ebf400840e3fbf471e46b4fb75d20
#
_cell.length_a   1.000
_cell.length_b   1.000
_cell.length_c   1.000
_cell.angle_alpha   90.00
_cell.angle_beta   90.00
_cell.angle_gamma   90.00
#
_symmetry.space_group_name_H-M   'P 1'
#
loop_
_entity.id
_entity.type
_entity.pdbx_description
1 polymer ?
#
loop_
_entity_poly.entity_id
_entity_poly.type
_entity_poly.pdbx_seq_one_letter_code
_entity_poly.pdbx_strand_id
1 'polypeptide(L)'
;MSSRYSLRQTPRKKELYDGMVETPARRNTRRKAQLAPESDAESTSATEAMDSKPLRRRQAPKFTEHIDELTPPETPIDSDAPEATSTKKDSAKVNGKLTEAEQRALAIDRTHTHFSGEYEFGGPWFVSLMMIGFPCLMWYMWIGATYYDGGFPVREAGQSWGDFAKHLVHLVYTGAFPHARAWLWYWVFFVVEGIFYCLMPGIWAYGKPLPHEGGKQLKYYCSAYTSWYATLAIVAGLHFSGVFPLYTLIDEFGPLLSVSILSGWIVSIVAYISALARGAQHRMSGNHIYDFFMGAELNPRMFGILDFKMFFEVRMPWYILFLLSCAAAARQWERYGYVSGEVGFLMLAHFLYGNATAKGEELIVTTWDMYYEKWGFMLIFWNLSGVPLSYCHCTIYLANHDPETYRWNRWALGFLYISYLFVYWVWDSCNSQKNRFRAMERGTLMKRNTFPQVPWQTLHNPKTIETGLGDKILADGWYGLARKVHYTCDVYFATTWALITGFNSPFPWFYPVFFVVMIAHRAWRDIHRCREKYGEAWLEYERQVPYLFIPYVI
;
A
#
# COMPACT_ATOMS: atom_id res chain seq x y z
N MET A 1 -12.17 36.72 25.08
CA MET A 1 -10.91 36.05 24.69
C MET A 1 -11.11 34.75 23.92
N SER A 2 -12.26 34.10 23.96
CA SER A 2 -12.47 32.81 23.26
C SER A 2 -12.76 32.92 21.76
N SER A 3 -13.31 34.03 21.29
CA SER A 3 -13.72 34.19 19.88
C SER A 3 -12.53 34.33 18.90
N ARG A 4 -11.41 34.87 19.35
CA ARG A 4 -10.20 35.01 18.52
C ARG A 4 -9.46 33.69 18.34
N TYR A 5 -9.65 32.76 19.28
CA TYR A 5 -9.01 31.43 19.19
C TYR A 5 -9.79 30.49 18.28
N SER A 6 -11.11 30.61 18.20
CA SER A 6 -11.93 29.80 17.30
C SER A 6 -11.79 30.22 15.83
N LEU A 7 -11.50 31.50 15.56
CA LEU A 7 -11.20 31.98 14.20
C LEU A 7 -9.78 31.61 13.73
N ARG A 8 -8.89 31.28 14.69
CA ARG A 8 -7.52 30.81 14.40
C ARG A 8 -7.35 29.31 14.39
N GLN A 9 -8.32 28.56 14.84
CA GLN A 9 -8.49 27.15 14.44
C GLN A 9 -9.00 27.17 13.01
N THR A 10 -8.16 27.70 12.19
CA THR A 10 -8.32 28.13 10.84
C THR A 10 -9.24 27.19 10.07
N PRO A 11 -10.08 27.73 9.19
CA PRO A 11 -10.77 26.93 8.17
C PRO A 11 -9.87 25.85 7.58
N ARG A 12 -8.60 26.11 7.42
CA ARG A 12 -7.54 25.24 6.95
C ARG A 12 -7.27 23.99 7.78
N LYS A 13 -7.26 24.11 9.09
CA LYS A 13 -7.14 22.96 9.97
C LYS A 13 -8.42 22.15 9.95
N LYS A 14 -9.54 22.83 9.84
CA LYS A 14 -10.85 22.28 9.63
C LYS A 14 -10.93 21.58 8.28
N GLU A 15 -10.44 22.20 7.22
CA GLU A 15 -10.40 21.66 5.87
C GLU A 15 -9.48 20.44 5.73
N LEU A 16 -8.33 20.42 6.44
CA LEU A 16 -7.37 19.32 6.38
C LEU A 16 -7.71 18.13 7.28
N TYR A 17 -8.41 18.36 8.39
CA TYR A 17 -8.54 17.33 9.43
C TYR A 17 -9.96 17.14 9.98
N ASP A 18 -10.81 18.20 10.01
CA ASP A 18 -12.13 18.15 10.65
C ASP A 18 -13.23 17.52 9.79
N GLY A 19 -13.09 17.53 8.47
CA GLY A 19 -13.99 16.82 7.57
C GLY A 19 -14.00 15.30 7.78
N MET A 20 -13.05 14.77 8.56
CA MET A 20 -12.97 13.36 8.93
C MET A 20 -13.68 13.01 10.22
N VAL A 21 -14.10 13.99 11.01
CA VAL A 21 -14.28 13.74 12.45
C VAL A 21 -15.72 13.75 12.89
N GLU A 22 -16.59 14.47 12.26
CA GLU A 22 -17.91 14.62 12.86
C GLU A 22 -19.05 14.21 11.94
N THR A 23 -19.59 13.05 12.21
CA THR A 23 -20.97 12.79 11.87
C THR A 23 -21.89 13.40 12.93
N PRO A 24 -23.03 14.03 12.56
CA PRO A 24 -23.99 14.63 13.50
C PRO A 24 -24.53 13.67 14.59
N ALA A 25 -24.39 12.38 14.39
CA ALA A 25 -24.80 11.32 15.32
C ALA A 25 -24.07 11.36 16.68
N ARG A 26 -22.92 12.01 16.78
CA ARG A 26 -22.15 12.05 18.03
C ARG A 26 -22.71 13.03 19.09
N ARG A 27 -23.50 14.00 18.68
CA ARG A 27 -24.13 14.94 19.63
C ARG A 27 -25.29 14.33 20.43
N ASN A 28 -25.90 13.25 19.95
CA ASN A 28 -27.08 12.66 20.60
C ASN A 28 -26.77 11.50 21.58
N THR A 29 -25.52 11.07 21.72
CA THR A 29 -25.17 9.96 22.63
C THR A 29 -24.77 10.38 24.04
N ARG A 30 -24.98 11.66 24.42
CA ARG A 30 -24.88 12.10 25.82
C ARG A 30 -26.17 11.85 26.61
N ARG A 31 -26.88 10.78 26.38
CA ARG A 31 -27.82 10.26 27.36
C ARG A 31 -27.07 9.29 28.26
N LYS A 32 -26.97 9.67 29.53
CA LYS A 32 -26.42 8.89 30.63
C LYS A 32 -26.90 7.44 30.56
N ALA A 33 -25.99 6.51 30.28
CA ALA A 33 -26.19 5.13 30.67
C ALA A 33 -25.88 5.05 32.17
N GLN A 34 -26.90 4.84 32.98
CA GLN A 34 -26.74 4.46 34.37
C GLN A 34 -26.08 3.08 34.41
N LEU A 35 -24.98 3.01 35.12
CA LEU A 35 -24.32 1.77 35.49
C LEU A 35 -25.26 0.95 36.37
N ALA A 36 -25.59 -0.24 35.95
CA ALA A 36 -26.08 -1.29 36.83
C ALA A 36 -24.89 -2.19 37.24
N PRO A 37 -24.85 -2.64 38.48
CA PRO A 37 -23.69 -3.34 39.04
C PRO A 37 -23.58 -4.79 38.54
N GLU A 38 -22.35 -5.21 38.34
CA GLU A 38 -21.97 -6.62 38.15
C GLU A 38 -22.38 -7.44 39.36
N SER A 39 -22.97 -8.61 39.10
CA SER A 39 -23.02 -9.69 40.08
C SER A 39 -22.56 -10.98 39.39
N ASP A 40 -21.49 -11.53 39.94
CA ASP A 40 -21.00 -12.88 39.71
C ASP A 40 -22.08 -13.91 40.05
N ALA A 41 -22.20 -14.96 39.26
CA ALA A 41 -22.56 -16.30 39.76
C ALA A 41 -22.34 -17.38 38.70
N GLU A 42 -21.80 -18.44 39.21
CA GLU A 42 -21.34 -19.68 38.61
C GLU A 42 -22.39 -20.53 37.88
N SER A 43 -21.79 -21.44 37.13
CA SER A 43 -22.33 -22.62 36.46
C SER A 43 -23.37 -23.43 37.24
N THR A 44 -24.37 -23.96 36.58
CA THR A 44 -24.72 -25.40 36.63
C THR A 44 -25.64 -25.80 35.51
N SER A 45 -25.40 -26.99 34.99
CA SER A 45 -26.16 -27.74 34.02
C SER A 45 -27.52 -28.19 34.52
N ALA A 46 -28.56 -28.14 33.70
CA ALA A 46 -29.62 -29.15 33.68
C ALA A 46 -30.48 -29.05 32.41
N THR A 47 -30.63 -30.18 31.82
CA THR A 47 -31.56 -30.59 30.74
C THR A 47 -33.01 -30.42 31.20
N GLU A 48 -33.90 -29.92 30.33
CA GLU A 48 -35.23 -30.53 30.06
C GLU A 48 -36.06 -29.74 29.04
N ALA A 49 -36.48 -30.48 28.09
CA ALA A 49 -37.76 -30.66 27.36
C ALA A 49 -38.66 -29.47 26.99
N MET A 50 -38.86 -29.40 25.68
CA MET A 50 -40.07 -29.16 24.89
C MET A 50 -41.18 -28.26 25.47
N ASP A 51 -41.42 -27.13 24.81
CA ASP A 51 -42.75 -26.89 24.28
C ASP A 51 -42.72 -25.94 23.06
N SER A 52 -43.50 -26.31 22.07
CA SER A 52 -43.57 -25.72 20.73
C SER A 52 -44.64 -24.62 20.66
N LYS A 53 -44.20 -23.36 20.38
CA LYS A 53 -45.11 -22.33 19.84
C LYS A 53 -44.47 -21.63 18.64
N PRO A 54 -45.23 -21.30 17.58
CA PRO A 54 -44.68 -20.86 16.31
C PRO A 54 -44.15 -19.44 16.38
N LEU A 55 -42.87 -19.27 15.97
CA LEU A 55 -42.23 -18.00 15.81
C LEU A 55 -42.91 -17.18 14.69
N ARG A 56 -43.54 -16.07 15.09
CA ARG A 56 -43.96 -15.01 14.18
C ARG A 56 -42.74 -14.51 13.42
N ARG A 57 -42.75 -14.69 12.12
CA ARG A 57 -41.82 -14.15 11.13
C ARG A 57 -41.79 -12.62 11.28
N ARG A 58 -40.80 -12.06 11.97
CA ARG A 58 -40.52 -10.63 11.92
C ARG A 58 -40.05 -10.29 10.51
N GLN A 59 -40.85 -9.52 9.80
CA GLN A 59 -40.45 -8.90 8.54
C GLN A 59 -39.22 -7.99 8.82
N ALA A 60 -38.18 -8.17 8.00
CA ALA A 60 -37.05 -7.27 7.96
C ALA A 60 -37.55 -5.86 7.59
N PRO A 61 -37.02 -4.80 8.22
CA PRO A 61 -37.35 -3.45 7.81
C PRO A 61 -36.86 -3.24 6.37
N LYS A 62 -37.78 -2.86 5.50
CA LYS A 62 -37.47 -2.35 4.16
C LYS A 62 -36.68 -1.07 4.35
N PHE A 63 -35.41 -1.08 3.97
CA PHE A 63 -34.63 0.12 3.77
C PHE A 63 -35.20 0.83 2.53
N THR A 64 -35.96 1.87 2.73
CA THR A 64 -36.23 2.87 1.70
C THR A 64 -35.03 3.77 1.63
N GLU A 65 -34.26 3.67 0.55
CA GLU A 65 -33.32 4.71 0.18
C GLU A 65 -34.10 5.99 -0.12
N HIS A 66 -34.09 6.94 0.81
CA HIS A 66 -34.35 8.33 0.48
C HIS A 66 -33.07 8.87 -0.17
N ILE A 67 -33.07 8.90 -1.48
CA ILE A 67 -32.19 9.77 -2.26
C ILE A 67 -32.81 11.16 -2.11
N ASP A 68 -32.36 11.92 -1.13
CA ASP A 68 -32.59 13.35 -1.11
C ASP A 68 -31.71 13.97 -2.21
N GLU A 69 -32.29 14.14 -3.38
CA GLU A 69 -31.85 15.11 -4.37
C GLU A 69 -31.95 16.49 -3.73
N LEU A 70 -30.86 17.00 -3.20
CA LEU A 70 -30.71 18.40 -2.84
C LEU A 70 -30.63 19.21 -4.15
N THR A 71 -31.77 19.56 -4.68
CA THR A 71 -31.92 20.68 -5.61
C THR A 71 -31.54 21.96 -4.84
N PRO A 72 -30.62 22.77 -5.35
CA PRO A 72 -30.36 24.10 -4.76
C PRO A 72 -31.64 24.95 -4.87
N PRO A 73 -31.96 25.76 -3.89
CA PRO A 73 -33.10 26.68 -4.00
C PRO A 73 -32.83 27.69 -5.12
N GLU A 74 -33.74 27.76 -6.07
CA GLU A 74 -33.79 28.83 -7.07
C GLU A 74 -33.95 30.17 -6.36
N THR A 75 -32.90 30.99 -6.41
CA THR A 75 -33.03 32.42 -6.08
C THR A 75 -33.49 33.16 -7.33
N PRO A 76 -34.40 34.14 -7.19
CA PRO A 76 -34.87 34.93 -8.33
C PRO A 76 -33.73 35.74 -8.94
N ILE A 77 -33.68 35.74 -10.27
CA ILE A 77 -32.74 36.53 -11.08
C ILE A 77 -33.17 37.98 -10.96
N ASP A 78 -32.50 38.76 -10.13
CA ASP A 78 -32.50 40.22 -10.25
C ASP A 78 -31.38 40.62 -11.21
N SER A 79 -31.82 41.27 -12.28
CA SER A 79 -31.01 41.82 -13.36
C SER A 79 -30.40 43.14 -12.94
N ASP A 80 -29.30 43.14 -12.21
CA ASP A 80 -28.34 44.25 -12.16
C ASP A 80 -27.02 43.74 -11.58
N ALA A 81 -26.19 43.16 -12.43
CA ALA A 81 -24.84 42.79 -12.07
C ALA A 81 -23.87 43.90 -12.51
N PRO A 82 -23.14 44.53 -11.60
CA PRO A 82 -21.91 45.23 -11.98
C PRO A 82 -20.79 44.20 -12.24
N GLU A 83 -20.01 44.51 -13.28
CA GLU A 83 -18.82 43.80 -13.69
C GLU A 83 -17.98 43.28 -12.53
N ALA A 84 -17.66 42.00 -12.58
CA ALA A 84 -16.73 41.36 -11.67
C ALA A 84 -15.30 41.90 -11.88
N THR A 85 -15.00 42.99 -11.19
CA THR A 85 -13.62 43.39 -10.92
C THR A 85 -12.94 42.26 -10.15
N SER A 86 -11.89 41.72 -10.74
CA SER A 86 -10.98 40.80 -10.10
C SER A 86 -10.46 41.45 -8.80
N THR A 87 -11.10 41.18 -7.69
CA THR A 87 -10.53 41.50 -6.40
C THR A 87 -9.31 40.61 -6.18
N LYS A 88 -8.13 41.15 -6.54
CA LYS A 88 -6.94 40.84 -5.78
C LYS A 88 -7.35 41.00 -4.32
N LYS A 89 -7.46 39.88 -3.60
CA LYS A 89 -7.53 39.93 -2.15
C LYS A 89 -6.24 40.61 -1.70
N ASP A 90 -6.31 41.86 -1.44
CA ASP A 90 -5.32 42.58 -0.69
C ASP A 90 -5.06 41.77 0.58
N SER A 91 -3.84 41.22 0.63
CA SER A 91 -3.28 40.72 1.87
C SER A 91 -3.23 41.93 2.82
N ALA A 92 -4.27 42.07 3.63
CA ALA A 92 -4.26 42.99 4.73
C ALA A 92 -2.98 42.74 5.51
N LYS A 93 -2.07 43.69 5.47
CA LYS A 93 -0.89 43.74 6.32
C LYS A 93 -1.36 43.82 7.78
N VAL A 94 -1.62 42.65 8.34
CA VAL A 94 -1.66 42.52 9.78
C VAL A 94 -0.21 42.51 10.23
N ASN A 95 0.22 43.53 10.92
CA ASN A 95 1.52 43.71 11.55
C ASN A 95 1.70 42.75 12.74
N GLY A 96 1.55 41.44 12.50
CA GLY A 96 1.82 40.36 13.42
C GLY A 96 2.65 39.31 12.68
N LYS A 97 3.85 39.07 13.15
CA LYS A 97 4.64 37.92 12.68
C LYS A 97 3.78 36.65 12.88
N LEU A 98 3.59 35.88 11.82
CA LEU A 98 2.94 34.55 11.90
C LEU A 98 3.68 33.71 12.94
N THR A 99 2.93 32.96 13.73
CA THR A 99 3.53 31.98 14.63
C THR A 99 4.27 30.91 13.84
N GLU A 100 5.27 30.26 14.43
CA GLU A 100 5.99 29.17 13.78
C GLU A 100 5.07 28.05 13.28
N ALA A 101 3.99 27.74 14.03
CA ALA A 101 3.00 26.75 13.63
C ALA A 101 2.20 27.19 12.38
N GLU A 102 1.85 28.49 12.29
CA GLU A 102 1.18 29.05 11.10
C GLU A 102 2.11 29.08 9.89
N GLN A 103 3.40 29.38 10.07
CA GLN A 103 4.41 29.33 9.00
C GLN A 103 4.60 27.91 8.49
N ARG A 104 4.67 26.90 9.38
CA ARG A 104 4.76 25.49 9.03
C ARG A 104 3.53 24.99 8.30
N ALA A 105 2.34 25.35 8.77
CA ALA A 105 1.08 25.00 8.10
C ALA A 105 1.03 25.58 6.66
N LEU A 106 1.52 26.81 6.47
CA LEU A 106 1.60 27.46 5.17
C LEU A 106 2.62 26.78 4.24
N ALA A 107 3.76 26.37 4.77
CA ALA A 107 4.77 25.66 4.01
C ALA A 107 4.25 24.29 3.53
N ILE A 108 3.60 23.52 4.42
CA ILE A 108 2.96 22.25 4.08
C ILE A 108 1.92 22.42 2.98
N ASP A 109 1.07 23.43 3.05
CA ASP A 109 0.05 23.72 2.05
C ASP A 109 0.64 24.02 0.67
N ARG A 110 1.71 24.81 0.62
CA ARG A 110 2.40 25.11 -0.64
C ARG A 110 2.96 23.86 -1.30
N THR A 111 3.57 22.96 -0.53
CA THR A 111 4.11 21.69 -1.06
C THR A 111 3.01 20.76 -1.56
N HIS A 112 1.78 20.88 -1.05
CA HIS A 112 0.64 20.09 -1.51
C HIS A 112 -0.06 20.66 -2.74
N THR A 113 0.06 21.97 -2.99
CA THR A 113 -0.65 22.64 -4.09
C THR A 113 0.24 22.97 -5.28
N HIS A 114 1.53 23.17 -5.07
CA HIS A 114 2.49 23.57 -6.10
C HIS A 114 3.71 22.67 -6.11
N PHE A 115 4.43 22.65 -7.24
CA PHE A 115 5.76 22.03 -7.30
C PHE A 115 6.73 22.80 -6.38
N SER A 116 7.49 22.08 -5.59
CA SER A 116 8.38 22.67 -4.58
C SER A 116 9.57 23.45 -5.17
N GLY A 117 9.86 23.26 -6.47
CA GLY A 117 11.06 23.77 -7.13
C GLY A 117 12.24 22.80 -7.04
N GLU A 118 12.17 21.78 -6.17
CA GLU A 118 13.20 20.77 -6.01
C GLU A 118 12.81 19.45 -6.65
N TYR A 119 13.74 18.86 -7.39
CA TYR A 119 13.56 17.54 -7.99
C TYR A 119 13.91 16.46 -6.97
N GLU A 120 12.98 15.54 -6.74
CA GLU A 120 13.24 14.29 -6.05
C GLU A 120 13.91 13.27 -6.99
N PHE A 121 14.49 12.19 -6.44
CA PHE A 121 15.12 11.10 -7.21
C PHE A 121 16.21 11.56 -8.21
N GLY A 122 16.96 12.60 -7.88
CA GLY A 122 18.07 13.10 -8.72
C GLY A 122 17.64 13.77 -10.03
N GLY A 123 16.37 14.15 -10.14
CA GLY A 123 15.83 14.91 -11.27
C GLY A 123 15.68 14.13 -12.57
N PRO A 124 15.44 14.84 -13.71
CA PRO A 124 15.07 14.20 -15.00
C PRO A 124 16.07 13.17 -15.52
N TRP A 125 17.35 13.37 -15.32
CA TRP A 125 18.41 12.46 -15.77
C TRP A 125 18.36 11.13 -15.03
N PHE A 126 18.26 11.17 -13.71
CA PHE A 126 18.28 9.96 -12.89
C PHE A 126 16.98 9.16 -13.05
N VAL A 127 15.81 9.83 -13.14
CA VAL A 127 14.55 9.13 -13.42
C VAL A 127 14.54 8.50 -14.80
N SER A 128 15.18 9.12 -15.83
CA SER A 128 15.36 8.50 -17.14
C SER A 128 16.18 7.22 -17.06
N LEU A 129 17.28 7.27 -16.30
CA LEU A 129 18.11 6.09 -16.05
C LEU A 129 17.34 5.00 -15.34
N MET A 130 16.52 5.32 -14.36
CA MET A 130 15.67 4.34 -13.67
C MET A 130 14.62 3.72 -14.59
N MET A 131 13.94 4.52 -15.42
CA MET A 131 12.90 4.03 -16.34
C MET A 131 13.44 3.01 -17.35
N ILE A 132 14.68 3.16 -17.78
CA ILE A 132 15.33 2.24 -18.73
C ILE A 132 16.07 1.12 -17.95
N GLY A 133 16.80 1.47 -16.91
CA GLY A 133 17.68 0.58 -16.18
C GLY A 133 16.96 -0.53 -15.44
N PHE A 134 15.82 -0.23 -14.79
CA PHE A 134 15.06 -1.28 -14.08
C PHE A 134 14.51 -2.37 -15.01
N PRO A 135 13.85 -2.08 -16.14
CA PRO A 135 13.48 -3.12 -17.11
C PRO A 135 14.67 -3.97 -17.56
N CYS A 136 15.78 -3.33 -17.92
CA CYS A 136 16.99 -4.03 -18.32
C CYS A 136 17.54 -4.93 -17.20
N LEU A 137 17.55 -4.43 -15.96
CA LEU A 137 17.98 -5.21 -14.80
C LEU A 137 17.05 -6.41 -14.56
N MET A 138 15.75 -6.26 -14.72
CA MET A 138 14.78 -7.35 -14.55
C MET A 138 14.99 -8.46 -15.59
N TRP A 139 15.21 -8.11 -16.85
CA TRP A 139 15.58 -9.10 -17.88
C TRP A 139 16.93 -9.74 -17.59
N TYR A 140 17.93 -8.97 -17.15
CA TYR A 140 19.25 -9.49 -16.78
C TYR A 140 19.15 -10.52 -15.64
N MET A 141 18.36 -10.23 -14.60
CA MET A 141 18.12 -11.14 -13.49
C MET A 141 17.40 -12.42 -13.95
N TRP A 142 16.40 -12.27 -14.85
CA TRP A 142 15.71 -13.40 -15.45
C TRP A 142 16.65 -14.29 -16.29
N ILE A 143 17.53 -13.68 -17.11
CA ILE A 143 18.54 -14.44 -17.88
C ILE A 143 19.42 -15.25 -16.94
N GLY A 144 19.95 -14.64 -15.89
CA GLY A 144 20.80 -15.32 -14.92
C GLY A 144 20.08 -16.45 -14.20
N ALA A 145 18.82 -16.22 -13.79
CA ALA A 145 18.00 -17.23 -13.13
C ALA A 145 17.60 -18.40 -14.04
N THR A 146 17.54 -18.18 -15.38
CA THR A 146 17.02 -19.17 -16.33
C THR A 146 18.14 -19.90 -17.09
N TYR A 147 19.19 -19.19 -17.49
CA TYR A 147 20.23 -19.71 -18.40
C TYR A 147 21.61 -19.87 -17.76
N TYR A 148 21.82 -19.32 -16.56
CA TYR A 148 23.11 -19.33 -15.86
C TYR A 148 23.02 -19.93 -14.45
N ASP A 149 22.09 -20.84 -14.24
CA ASP A 149 21.93 -21.59 -12.98
C ASP A 149 21.83 -20.68 -11.75
N GLY A 150 21.13 -19.54 -11.88
CA GLY A 150 21.01 -18.53 -10.85
C GLY A 150 22.24 -17.64 -10.64
N GLY A 151 23.30 -17.81 -11.45
CA GLY A 151 24.52 -16.99 -11.42
C GLY A 151 24.43 -15.74 -12.30
N PHE A 152 25.45 -14.87 -12.18
CA PHE A 152 25.55 -13.74 -13.09
C PHE A 152 25.86 -14.20 -14.52
N PRO A 153 25.15 -13.66 -15.54
CA PRO A 153 25.57 -13.83 -16.92
C PRO A 153 27.01 -13.33 -17.11
N VAL A 154 27.88 -14.20 -17.53
CA VAL A 154 29.30 -13.93 -17.75
C VAL A 154 29.67 -14.07 -19.20
N ARG A 155 30.59 -13.24 -19.67
CA ARG A 155 31.13 -13.27 -21.02
C ARG A 155 32.07 -14.46 -21.19
N GLU A 156 31.93 -15.20 -22.28
CA GLU A 156 32.83 -16.27 -22.62
C GLU A 156 34.23 -15.77 -22.98
N ALA A 157 35.24 -16.62 -22.77
CA ALA A 157 36.62 -16.29 -23.14
C ALA A 157 36.74 -16.04 -24.66
N GLY A 158 37.26 -14.88 -25.02
CA GLY A 158 37.38 -14.46 -26.43
C GLY A 158 36.15 -13.79 -27.04
N GLN A 159 35.00 -13.80 -26.42
CA GLN A 159 33.81 -13.12 -26.88
C GLN A 159 33.96 -11.58 -26.73
N SER A 160 33.54 -10.78 -27.73
CA SER A 160 33.51 -9.32 -27.59
C SER A 160 32.37 -8.87 -26.69
N TRP A 161 32.48 -7.70 -26.07
CA TRP A 161 31.39 -7.10 -25.28
C TRP A 161 30.13 -6.86 -26.13
N GLY A 162 30.31 -6.50 -27.42
CA GLY A 162 29.19 -6.31 -28.34
C GLY A 162 28.45 -7.62 -28.64
N ASP A 163 29.17 -8.72 -28.82
CA ASP A 163 28.55 -10.01 -29.07
C ASP A 163 27.91 -10.59 -27.81
N PHE A 164 28.52 -10.36 -26.65
CA PHE A 164 27.87 -10.70 -25.38
C PHE A 164 26.55 -9.93 -25.19
N ALA A 165 26.52 -8.62 -25.44
CA ALA A 165 25.29 -7.85 -25.35
C ALA A 165 24.23 -8.34 -26.36
N LYS A 166 24.62 -8.66 -27.61
CA LYS A 166 23.72 -9.26 -28.61
C LYS A 166 23.19 -10.61 -28.13
N HIS A 167 24.03 -11.42 -27.51
CA HIS A 167 23.61 -12.72 -26.94
C HIS A 167 22.55 -12.52 -25.86
N LEU A 168 22.73 -11.59 -24.89
CA LEU A 168 21.74 -11.32 -23.87
C LEU A 168 20.41 -10.83 -24.48
N VAL A 169 20.46 -9.93 -25.48
CA VAL A 169 19.26 -9.49 -26.19
C VAL A 169 18.59 -10.64 -26.93
N HIS A 170 19.37 -11.53 -27.55
CA HIS A 170 18.85 -12.73 -28.21
C HIS A 170 18.13 -13.66 -27.23
N LEU A 171 18.67 -13.87 -26.01
CA LEU A 171 18.00 -14.67 -24.98
C LEU A 171 16.65 -14.05 -24.56
N VAL A 172 16.58 -12.72 -24.42
CA VAL A 172 15.30 -12.04 -24.14
C VAL A 172 14.33 -12.21 -25.32
N TYR A 173 14.81 -12.04 -26.55
CA TYR A 173 13.96 -12.15 -27.74
C TYR A 173 13.42 -13.57 -27.94
N THR A 174 14.20 -14.61 -27.64
CA THR A 174 13.79 -16.01 -27.84
C THR A 174 13.04 -16.59 -26.65
N GLY A 175 13.45 -16.27 -25.42
CA GLY A 175 12.91 -16.90 -24.21
C GLY A 175 11.90 -16.04 -23.44
N ALA A 176 11.90 -14.71 -23.64
CA ALA A 176 10.97 -13.81 -22.98
C ALA A 176 10.09 -13.04 -23.96
N PHE A 177 9.91 -13.54 -25.19
CA PHE A 177 9.06 -12.89 -26.19
C PHE A 177 7.62 -12.75 -25.68
N PRO A 178 7.02 -11.54 -25.69
CA PRO A 178 5.69 -11.30 -25.16
C PRO A 178 4.59 -11.78 -26.12
N HIS A 179 4.42 -13.09 -26.23
CA HIS A 179 3.45 -13.71 -27.13
C HIS A 179 1.99 -13.51 -26.65
N ALA A 180 1.03 -13.71 -27.56
CA ALA A 180 -0.40 -13.41 -27.32
C ALA A 180 -0.99 -14.12 -26.08
N ARG A 181 -0.55 -15.37 -25.79
CA ARG A 181 -1.02 -16.13 -24.62
C ARG A 181 -0.60 -15.47 -23.31
N ALA A 182 0.65 -14.98 -23.20
CA ALA A 182 1.12 -14.25 -22.02
C ALA A 182 0.37 -12.92 -21.82
N TRP A 183 0.11 -12.18 -22.91
CA TRP A 183 -0.75 -11.00 -22.87
C TRP A 183 -2.15 -11.34 -22.38
N LEU A 184 -2.78 -12.41 -22.90
CA LEU A 184 -4.11 -12.83 -22.50
C LEU A 184 -4.16 -13.15 -21.01
N TRP A 185 -3.25 -13.95 -20.50
CA TRP A 185 -3.25 -14.34 -19.07
C TRP A 185 -3.05 -13.14 -18.15
N TYR A 186 -2.08 -12.29 -18.46
CA TYR A 186 -1.78 -11.12 -17.65
C TYR A 186 -2.98 -10.15 -17.60
N TRP A 187 -3.56 -9.83 -18.78
CA TRP A 187 -4.65 -8.88 -18.84
C TRP A 187 -6.01 -9.45 -18.42
N VAL A 188 -6.26 -10.75 -18.60
CA VAL A 188 -7.45 -11.40 -18.01
C VAL A 188 -7.39 -11.32 -16.49
N PHE A 189 -6.24 -11.62 -15.86
CA PHE A 189 -6.06 -11.46 -14.42
C PHE A 189 -6.32 -10.01 -14.00
N PHE A 190 -5.72 -9.04 -14.70
CA PHE A 190 -5.90 -7.62 -14.44
C PHE A 190 -7.36 -7.18 -14.51
N VAL A 191 -8.08 -7.58 -15.55
CA VAL A 191 -9.50 -7.23 -15.74
C VAL A 191 -10.39 -7.90 -14.69
N VAL A 192 -10.15 -9.17 -14.37
CA VAL A 192 -10.90 -9.91 -13.34
C VAL A 192 -10.73 -9.25 -11.97
N GLU A 193 -9.50 -8.86 -11.60
CA GLU A 193 -9.26 -8.13 -10.35
C GLU A 193 -9.92 -6.74 -10.34
N GLY A 194 -9.97 -6.06 -11.48
CA GLY A 194 -10.72 -4.80 -11.64
C GLY A 194 -12.22 -4.98 -11.46
N ILE A 195 -12.78 -6.07 -11.99
CA ILE A 195 -14.18 -6.46 -11.77
C ILE A 195 -14.41 -6.77 -10.29
N PHE A 196 -13.52 -7.52 -9.66
CA PHE A 196 -13.60 -7.84 -8.23
C PHE A 196 -13.50 -6.59 -7.36
N TYR A 197 -12.65 -5.63 -7.73
CA TYR A 197 -12.63 -4.34 -7.05
C TYR A 197 -14.02 -3.70 -6.98
N CYS A 198 -14.74 -3.68 -8.09
CA CYS A 198 -16.02 -3.00 -8.20
C CYS A 198 -17.20 -3.81 -7.62
N LEU A 199 -17.19 -5.15 -7.73
CA LEU A 199 -18.35 -5.99 -7.46
C LEU A 199 -18.28 -6.79 -6.17
N MET A 200 -17.08 -7.10 -5.65
CA MET A 200 -16.97 -7.89 -4.41
C MET A 200 -17.43 -7.09 -3.20
N PRO A 201 -18.01 -7.75 -2.18
CA PRO A 201 -18.39 -7.08 -0.94
C PRO A 201 -17.23 -6.34 -0.29
N GLY A 202 -17.43 -5.08 0.06
CA GLY A 202 -16.42 -4.21 0.65
C GLY A 202 -17.02 -3.15 1.56
N ILE A 203 -16.17 -2.26 2.03
CA ILE A 203 -16.55 -1.14 2.87
C ILE A 203 -16.10 0.16 2.22
N TRP A 204 -16.72 1.27 2.61
CA TRP A 204 -16.31 2.59 2.18
C TRP A 204 -15.44 3.25 3.24
N ALA A 205 -14.29 3.75 2.85
CA ALA A 205 -13.38 4.51 3.68
C ALA A 205 -13.13 5.90 3.10
N TYR A 206 -12.83 6.88 3.95
CA TYR A 206 -12.54 8.25 3.52
C TYR A 206 -11.04 8.52 3.63
N GLY A 207 -10.46 9.05 2.56
CA GLY A 207 -9.09 9.53 2.53
C GLY A 207 -8.90 10.82 3.35
N LYS A 208 -7.68 11.33 3.34
CA LYS A 208 -7.40 12.65 3.91
C LYS A 208 -7.99 13.76 3.02
N PRO A 209 -8.34 14.92 3.58
CA PRO A 209 -8.71 16.09 2.81
C PRO A 209 -7.59 16.50 1.84
N LEU A 210 -7.97 16.83 0.61
CA LEU A 210 -7.05 17.25 -0.45
C LEU A 210 -6.99 18.78 -0.50
N PRO A 211 -5.85 19.40 -0.15
CA PRO A 211 -5.74 20.86 -0.11
C PRO A 211 -5.98 21.53 -1.47
N HIS A 212 -5.56 20.90 -2.55
CA HIS A 212 -5.74 21.40 -3.91
C HIS A 212 -7.18 21.31 -4.43
N GLU A 213 -8.04 20.52 -3.77
CA GLU A 213 -9.47 20.41 -4.05
C GLU A 213 -10.33 21.09 -2.96
N GLY A 214 -9.79 22.10 -2.27
CA GLY A 214 -10.52 22.83 -1.24
C GLY A 214 -10.87 22.02 0.00
N GLY A 215 -10.07 21.01 0.32
CA GLY A 215 -10.30 20.15 1.49
C GLY A 215 -11.26 18.99 1.26
N LYS A 216 -11.68 18.73 0.02
CA LYS A 216 -12.54 17.59 -0.33
C LYS A 216 -11.88 16.28 0.05
N GLN A 217 -12.66 15.40 0.68
CA GLN A 217 -12.26 14.04 0.99
C GLN A 217 -12.75 13.05 -0.07
N LEU A 218 -11.83 12.26 -0.60
CA LEU A 218 -12.19 11.19 -1.52
C LEU A 218 -12.70 9.98 -0.75
N LYS A 219 -13.76 9.37 -1.26
CA LYS A 219 -14.34 8.12 -0.76
C LYS A 219 -13.76 6.95 -1.54
N TYR A 220 -13.28 5.92 -0.86
CA TYR A 220 -12.63 4.74 -1.44
C TYR A 220 -13.42 3.49 -1.12
N TYR A 221 -13.61 2.63 -2.11
CA TYR A 221 -14.23 1.33 -1.92
C TYR A 221 -13.15 0.29 -1.64
N CYS A 222 -13.22 -0.36 -0.49
CA CYS A 222 -12.24 -1.32 0.01
C CYS A 222 -12.83 -2.72 -0.01
N SER A 223 -12.60 -3.47 -1.08
CA SER A 223 -13.08 -4.83 -1.32
C SER A 223 -11.95 -5.87 -1.46
N ALA A 224 -10.68 -5.47 -1.23
CA ALA A 224 -9.55 -6.35 -1.44
C ALA A 224 -9.60 -7.63 -0.62
N TYR A 225 -10.11 -7.59 0.61
CA TYR A 225 -10.18 -8.77 1.47
C TYR A 225 -11.05 -9.88 0.86
N THR A 226 -12.22 -9.54 0.36
CA THR A 226 -13.12 -10.50 -0.30
C THR A 226 -12.61 -10.90 -1.69
N SER A 227 -12.01 -9.96 -2.44
CA SER A 227 -11.35 -10.24 -3.72
C SER A 227 -10.21 -11.23 -3.54
N TRP A 228 -9.37 -11.07 -2.52
CA TRP A 228 -8.26 -11.96 -2.21
C TRP A 228 -8.70 -13.42 -2.10
N TYR A 229 -9.67 -13.70 -1.25
CA TYR A 229 -10.15 -15.07 -1.06
C TYR A 229 -10.90 -15.62 -2.28
N ALA A 230 -11.63 -14.77 -3.02
CA ALA A 230 -12.26 -15.18 -4.28
C ALA A 230 -11.22 -15.57 -5.33
N THR A 231 -10.15 -14.77 -5.48
CA THR A 231 -9.04 -15.07 -6.37
C THR A 231 -8.37 -16.39 -6.01
N LEU A 232 -8.07 -16.60 -4.72
CA LEU A 232 -7.47 -17.84 -4.26
C LEU A 232 -8.36 -19.07 -4.56
N ALA A 233 -9.66 -18.97 -4.33
CA ALA A 233 -10.61 -20.05 -4.61
C ALA A 233 -10.67 -20.37 -6.11
N ILE A 234 -10.73 -19.34 -6.96
CA ILE A 234 -10.77 -19.54 -8.43
C ILE A 234 -9.46 -20.14 -8.92
N VAL A 235 -8.33 -19.61 -8.50
CA VAL A 235 -7.01 -20.11 -8.94
C VAL A 235 -6.78 -21.55 -8.47
N ALA A 236 -7.19 -21.89 -7.24
CA ALA A 236 -7.16 -23.26 -6.76
C ALA A 236 -8.08 -24.17 -7.61
N GLY A 237 -9.30 -23.73 -7.91
CA GLY A 237 -10.22 -24.45 -8.79
C GLY A 237 -9.63 -24.70 -10.19
N LEU A 238 -9.01 -23.71 -10.79
CA LEU A 238 -8.36 -23.81 -12.10
C LEU A 238 -7.17 -24.80 -12.08
N HIS A 239 -6.38 -24.78 -11.00
CA HIS A 239 -5.25 -25.69 -10.85
C HIS A 239 -5.71 -27.13 -10.66
N PHE A 240 -6.59 -27.40 -9.70
CA PHE A 240 -7.04 -28.77 -9.39
C PHE A 240 -7.96 -29.38 -10.45
N SER A 241 -8.66 -28.56 -11.24
CA SER A 241 -9.39 -29.04 -12.42
C SER A 241 -8.50 -29.36 -13.63
N GLY A 242 -7.22 -28.99 -13.59
CA GLY A 242 -6.27 -29.14 -14.71
C GLY A 242 -6.48 -28.13 -15.85
N VAL A 243 -7.42 -27.20 -15.73
CA VAL A 243 -7.66 -26.16 -16.76
C VAL A 243 -6.49 -25.18 -16.85
N PHE A 244 -5.92 -24.80 -15.71
CA PHE A 244 -4.73 -23.95 -15.65
C PHE A 244 -3.79 -24.43 -14.53
N PRO A 245 -2.87 -25.36 -14.82
CA PRO A 245 -1.85 -25.78 -13.85
C PRO A 245 -0.97 -24.59 -13.45
N LEU A 246 -0.88 -24.29 -12.15
CA LEU A 246 -0.18 -23.09 -11.67
C LEU A 246 1.29 -23.04 -12.02
N TYR A 247 1.97 -24.19 -12.11
CA TYR A 247 3.39 -24.24 -12.50
C TYR A 247 3.65 -23.64 -13.89
N THR A 248 2.63 -23.50 -14.74
CA THR A 248 2.72 -22.79 -16.02
C THR A 248 3.20 -21.33 -15.85
N LEU A 249 2.94 -20.69 -14.71
CA LEU A 249 3.45 -19.35 -14.41
C LEU A 249 4.98 -19.32 -14.27
N ILE A 250 5.59 -20.43 -13.84
CA ILE A 250 7.05 -20.58 -13.78
C ILE A 250 7.63 -20.82 -15.18
N ASP A 251 6.97 -21.68 -15.98
CA ASP A 251 7.42 -21.99 -17.34
C ASP A 251 7.38 -20.77 -18.26
N GLU A 252 6.35 -19.96 -18.10
CA GLU A 252 6.11 -18.76 -18.91
C GLU A 252 6.55 -17.45 -18.21
N PHE A 253 7.44 -17.57 -17.21
CA PHE A 253 7.85 -16.41 -16.42
C PHE A 253 8.52 -15.32 -17.27
N GLY A 254 9.39 -15.68 -18.24
CA GLY A 254 10.04 -14.73 -19.14
C GLY A 254 9.06 -13.93 -20.01
N PRO A 255 8.15 -14.55 -20.76
CA PRO A 255 7.09 -13.88 -21.50
C PRO A 255 6.19 -13.01 -20.61
N LEU A 256 5.78 -13.49 -19.42
CA LEU A 256 4.97 -12.72 -18.47
C LEU A 256 5.73 -11.48 -17.94
N LEU A 257 7.03 -11.61 -17.68
CA LEU A 257 7.90 -10.50 -17.29
C LEU A 257 7.90 -9.41 -18.38
N SER A 258 8.09 -9.78 -19.64
CA SER A 258 8.10 -8.82 -20.75
C SER A 258 6.73 -8.16 -20.93
N VAL A 259 5.64 -8.92 -20.83
CA VAL A 259 4.27 -8.37 -20.87
C VAL A 259 4.04 -7.37 -19.73
N SER A 260 4.47 -7.68 -18.53
CA SER A 260 4.29 -6.78 -17.37
C SER A 260 5.08 -5.48 -17.53
N ILE A 261 6.33 -5.56 -18.01
CA ILE A 261 7.17 -4.39 -18.31
C ILE A 261 6.50 -3.50 -19.36
N LEU A 262 6.06 -4.09 -20.48
CA LEU A 262 5.38 -3.35 -21.55
C LEU A 262 4.04 -2.77 -21.06
N SER A 263 3.29 -3.51 -20.26
CA SER A 263 2.05 -3.03 -19.63
C SER A 263 2.30 -1.84 -18.72
N GLY A 264 3.39 -1.84 -17.95
CA GLY A 264 3.80 -0.71 -17.12
C GLY A 264 4.03 0.56 -17.96
N TRP A 265 4.71 0.43 -19.09
CA TRP A 265 4.91 1.54 -20.04
C TRP A 265 3.61 2.00 -20.69
N ILE A 266 2.81 1.08 -21.23
CA ILE A 266 1.55 1.40 -21.93
C ILE A 266 0.59 2.12 -20.97
N VAL A 267 0.37 1.58 -19.79
CA VAL A 267 -0.54 2.18 -18.79
C VAL A 267 -0.04 3.55 -18.35
N SER A 268 1.27 3.73 -18.18
CA SER A 268 1.86 5.03 -17.81
C SER A 268 1.67 6.08 -18.89
N ILE A 269 1.87 5.72 -20.15
CA ILE A 269 1.64 6.60 -21.30
C ILE A 269 0.17 7.01 -21.37
N VAL A 270 -0.74 6.04 -21.27
CA VAL A 270 -2.19 6.29 -21.29
C VAL A 270 -2.60 7.19 -20.12
N ALA A 271 -2.12 6.91 -18.90
CA ALA A 271 -2.43 7.70 -17.72
C ALA A 271 -1.95 9.14 -17.86
N TYR A 272 -0.71 9.34 -18.32
CA TYR A 272 -0.12 10.66 -18.49
C TYR A 272 -0.84 11.49 -19.57
N ILE A 273 -1.04 10.92 -20.76
CA ILE A 273 -1.74 11.60 -21.85
C ILE A 273 -3.20 11.89 -21.46
N SER A 274 -3.89 10.94 -20.84
CA SER A 274 -5.27 11.11 -20.38
C SER A 274 -5.40 12.25 -19.37
N ALA A 275 -4.46 12.36 -18.41
CA ALA A 275 -4.46 13.43 -17.44
C ALA A 275 -4.28 14.81 -18.08
N LEU A 276 -3.35 14.93 -19.02
CA LEU A 276 -3.12 16.18 -19.77
C LEU A 276 -4.34 16.55 -20.62
N ALA A 277 -4.91 15.59 -21.36
CA ALA A 277 -6.06 15.81 -22.24
C ALA A 277 -7.34 16.25 -21.48
N ARG A 278 -7.50 15.77 -20.22
CA ARG A 278 -8.63 16.15 -19.35
C ARG A 278 -8.38 17.40 -18.52
N GLY A 279 -7.18 17.98 -18.57
CA GLY A 279 -6.80 19.10 -17.68
C GLY A 279 -6.72 18.72 -16.19
N ALA A 280 -6.52 17.43 -15.89
CA ALA A 280 -6.48 16.89 -14.52
C ALA A 280 -5.06 16.89 -13.91
N GLN A 281 -4.12 17.57 -14.58
CA GLN A 281 -2.73 17.66 -14.11
C GLN A 281 -2.61 18.51 -12.84
N HIS A 282 -1.70 18.10 -11.95
CA HIS A 282 -1.48 18.71 -10.66
C HIS A 282 0.00 18.74 -10.32
N ARG A 283 0.49 19.82 -9.71
CA ARG A 283 1.89 20.00 -9.29
C ARG A 283 2.92 19.62 -10.37
N MET A 284 2.75 20.13 -11.58
CA MET A 284 3.68 19.86 -12.67
C MET A 284 4.97 20.65 -12.49
N SER A 285 6.11 19.98 -12.76
CA SER A 285 7.44 20.61 -12.69
C SER A 285 7.78 21.41 -13.95
N GLY A 286 7.06 21.19 -15.06
CA GLY A 286 7.36 21.72 -16.37
C GLY A 286 8.36 20.87 -17.17
N ASN A 287 8.93 19.82 -16.58
CA ASN A 287 9.77 18.86 -17.31
C ASN A 287 8.96 17.57 -17.56
N HIS A 288 8.60 17.31 -18.81
CA HIS A 288 7.74 16.19 -19.19
C HIS A 288 8.29 14.81 -18.82
N ILE A 289 9.60 14.60 -18.83
CA ILE A 289 10.22 13.32 -18.46
C ILE A 289 10.04 13.07 -16.97
N TYR A 290 10.34 14.08 -16.16
CA TYR A 290 10.18 14.01 -14.70
C TYR A 290 8.69 13.88 -14.33
N ASP A 291 7.83 14.67 -14.97
CA ASP A 291 6.39 14.64 -14.72
C ASP A 291 5.74 13.32 -15.18
N PHE A 292 6.25 12.70 -16.25
CA PHE A 292 5.85 11.35 -16.65
C PHE A 292 6.20 10.30 -15.58
N PHE A 293 7.41 10.38 -15.02
CA PHE A 293 7.86 9.48 -13.97
C PHE A 293 7.05 9.67 -12.68
N MET A 294 6.88 10.91 -12.22
CA MET A 294 6.16 11.24 -11.00
C MET A 294 4.62 11.18 -11.14
N GLY A 295 4.12 11.28 -12.37
CA GLY A 295 2.70 11.34 -12.68
C GLY A 295 2.14 12.75 -12.88
N ALA A 296 1.02 12.83 -13.60
CA ALA A 296 0.30 14.08 -13.81
C ALA A 296 -0.90 14.22 -12.88
N GLU A 297 -1.73 13.20 -12.75
CA GLU A 297 -2.94 13.19 -11.92
C GLU A 297 -2.69 12.53 -10.56
N LEU A 298 -3.36 13.02 -9.50
CA LEU A 298 -3.17 12.48 -8.15
C LEU A 298 -3.94 11.17 -7.93
N ASN A 299 -5.25 11.15 -8.20
CA ASN A 299 -6.13 10.02 -7.95
C ASN A 299 -7.06 9.74 -9.14
N PRO A 300 -6.54 9.17 -10.25
CA PRO A 300 -7.38 8.83 -11.39
C PRO A 300 -8.38 7.73 -11.04
N ARG A 301 -9.63 7.90 -11.50
CA ARG A 301 -10.74 7.00 -11.20
C ARG A 301 -11.52 6.64 -12.45
N MET A 302 -12.07 5.43 -12.44
CA MET A 302 -12.96 4.93 -13.46
C MET A 302 -14.29 4.48 -12.84
N PHE A 303 -15.40 4.75 -13.51
CA PHE A 303 -16.76 4.41 -13.06
C PHE A 303 -17.15 5.01 -11.70
N GLY A 304 -16.43 6.04 -11.21
CA GLY A 304 -16.66 6.64 -9.90
C GLY A 304 -16.25 5.80 -8.69
N ILE A 305 -15.98 4.50 -8.87
CA ILE A 305 -15.68 3.55 -7.81
C ILE A 305 -14.24 3.04 -7.84
N LEU A 306 -13.72 2.68 -9.02
CA LEU A 306 -12.38 2.11 -9.16
C LEU A 306 -11.34 3.22 -9.09
N ASP A 307 -10.60 3.29 -8.00
CA ASP A 307 -9.42 4.14 -7.85
C ASP A 307 -8.19 3.36 -8.30
N PHE A 308 -7.49 3.86 -9.34
CA PHE A 308 -6.37 3.13 -9.95
C PHE A 308 -5.20 2.95 -8.98
N LYS A 309 -4.89 3.93 -8.13
CA LYS A 309 -3.81 3.78 -7.15
C LYS A 309 -4.11 2.68 -6.16
N MET A 310 -5.29 2.70 -5.52
CA MET A 310 -5.72 1.65 -4.60
C MET A 310 -5.73 0.28 -5.27
N PHE A 311 -6.24 0.20 -6.50
CA PHE A 311 -6.31 -1.05 -7.25
C PHE A 311 -4.93 -1.64 -7.50
N PHE A 312 -3.98 -0.81 -7.99
CA PHE A 312 -2.63 -1.26 -8.30
C PHE A 312 -1.82 -1.59 -7.05
N GLU A 313 -1.84 -0.72 -6.03
CA GLU A 313 -1.00 -0.89 -4.84
C GLU A 313 -1.41 -2.07 -3.96
N VAL A 314 -2.72 -2.33 -3.85
CA VAL A 314 -3.23 -3.35 -2.91
C VAL A 314 -3.29 -4.73 -3.54
N ARG A 315 -3.68 -4.83 -4.83
CA ARG A 315 -3.99 -6.13 -5.43
C ARG A 315 -2.87 -6.68 -6.30
N MET A 316 -2.47 -5.91 -7.30
CA MET A 316 -1.63 -6.44 -8.37
C MET A 316 -0.30 -7.05 -7.89
N PRO A 317 0.54 -6.33 -7.12
CA PRO A 317 1.86 -6.87 -6.77
C PRO A 317 1.79 -8.06 -5.82
N TRP A 318 0.94 -7.98 -4.81
CA TRP A 318 0.91 -8.96 -3.71
C TRP A 318 0.19 -10.25 -4.09
N TYR A 319 -0.86 -10.16 -4.91
CA TYR A 319 -1.57 -11.33 -5.42
C TYR A 319 -0.66 -12.11 -6.36
N ILE A 320 -0.01 -11.45 -7.31
CA ILE A 320 0.92 -12.10 -8.26
C ILE A 320 2.09 -12.74 -7.50
N LEU A 321 2.69 -12.03 -6.53
CA LEU A 321 3.81 -12.55 -5.74
C LEU A 321 3.44 -13.84 -4.99
N PHE A 322 2.27 -13.88 -4.37
CA PHE A 322 1.80 -15.09 -3.69
C PHE A 322 1.45 -16.22 -4.68
N LEU A 323 0.79 -15.90 -5.79
CA LEU A 323 0.47 -16.91 -6.82
C LEU A 323 1.73 -17.54 -7.43
N LEU A 324 2.82 -16.79 -7.59
CA LEU A 324 4.11 -17.34 -7.98
C LEU A 324 4.66 -18.33 -6.94
N SER A 325 4.49 -18.07 -5.65
CA SER A 325 4.89 -19.01 -4.61
C SER A 325 4.04 -20.29 -4.62
N CYS A 326 2.75 -20.17 -4.89
CA CYS A 326 1.89 -21.33 -5.13
C CYS A 326 2.31 -22.09 -6.41
N ALA A 327 2.74 -21.38 -7.45
CA ALA A 327 3.24 -21.98 -8.68
C ALA A 327 4.55 -22.76 -8.44
N ALA A 328 5.45 -22.24 -7.60
CA ALA A 328 6.66 -22.95 -7.19
C ALA A 328 6.33 -24.24 -6.42
N ALA A 329 5.37 -24.18 -5.51
CA ALA A 329 4.90 -25.37 -4.79
C ALA A 329 4.26 -26.40 -5.74
N ALA A 330 3.43 -25.94 -6.67
CA ALA A 330 2.84 -26.81 -7.69
C ALA A 330 3.91 -27.45 -8.60
N ARG A 331 4.98 -26.69 -8.93
CA ARG A 331 6.14 -27.20 -9.69
C ARG A 331 6.89 -28.27 -8.94
N GLN A 332 7.14 -28.08 -7.63
CA GLN A 332 7.78 -29.09 -6.81
C GLN A 332 6.94 -30.35 -6.66
N TRP A 333 5.63 -30.17 -6.44
CA TRP A 333 4.72 -31.31 -6.37
C TRP A 333 4.69 -32.11 -7.66
N GLU A 334 4.69 -31.43 -8.80
CA GLU A 334 4.70 -32.08 -10.12
C GLU A 334 6.00 -32.87 -10.37
N ARG A 335 7.15 -32.29 -9.99
CA ARG A 335 8.47 -32.92 -10.24
C ARG A 335 8.86 -33.99 -9.23
N TYR A 336 8.57 -33.75 -7.96
CA TYR A 336 9.12 -34.54 -6.84
C TYR A 336 8.04 -35.26 -6.02
N GLY A 337 6.78 -34.98 -6.21
CA GLY A 337 5.68 -35.53 -5.41
C GLY A 337 5.57 -34.97 -3.98
N TYR A 338 6.33 -33.95 -3.64
CA TYR A 338 6.26 -33.26 -2.35
C TYR A 338 6.59 -31.75 -2.50
N VAL A 339 6.27 -30.98 -1.46
CA VAL A 339 6.65 -29.56 -1.36
C VAL A 339 7.65 -29.41 -0.21
N SER A 340 8.81 -28.80 -0.49
CA SER A 340 9.84 -28.58 0.53
C SER A 340 9.39 -27.57 1.58
N GLY A 341 9.99 -27.67 2.77
CA GLY A 341 9.72 -26.71 3.83
C GLY A 341 10.13 -25.28 3.49
N GLU A 342 11.13 -25.10 2.63
CA GLU A 342 11.63 -23.82 2.14
C GLU A 342 10.60 -23.14 1.25
N VAL A 343 9.99 -23.86 0.30
CA VAL A 343 8.89 -23.35 -0.53
C VAL A 343 7.65 -23.10 0.32
N GLY A 344 7.33 -23.98 1.26
CA GLY A 344 6.26 -23.79 2.25
C GLY A 344 6.45 -22.52 3.06
N PHE A 345 7.70 -22.19 3.44
CA PHE A 345 8.02 -20.93 4.12
C PHE A 345 7.69 -19.71 3.27
N LEU A 346 8.11 -19.68 2.01
CA LEU A 346 7.77 -18.55 1.11
C LEU A 346 6.28 -18.44 0.84
N MET A 347 5.56 -19.56 0.70
CA MET A 347 4.11 -19.55 0.58
C MET A 347 3.46 -18.90 1.81
N LEU A 348 3.87 -19.31 3.01
CA LEU A 348 3.37 -18.70 4.25
C LEU A 348 3.69 -17.21 4.32
N ALA A 349 4.93 -16.84 4.02
CA ALA A 349 5.41 -15.47 4.10
C ALA A 349 4.66 -14.54 3.14
N HIS A 350 4.54 -14.93 1.87
CA HIS A 350 3.84 -14.13 0.85
C HIS A 350 2.31 -14.13 1.08
N PHE A 351 1.73 -15.24 1.59
CA PHE A 351 0.34 -15.28 2.01
C PHE A 351 0.07 -14.26 3.12
N LEU A 352 0.86 -14.27 4.18
CA LEU A 352 0.68 -13.36 5.32
C LEU A 352 0.80 -11.90 4.89
N TYR A 353 1.75 -11.59 4.02
CA TYR A 353 1.97 -10.24 3.52
C TYR A 353 0.82 -9.78 2.61
N GLY A 354 0.44 -10.57 1.60
CA GLY A 354 -0.68 -10.28 0.69
C GLY A 354 -2.01 -10.19 1.42
N ASN A 355 -2.27 -11.11 2.35
CA ASN A 355 -3.47 -11.07 3.18
C ASN A 355 -3.51 -9.85 4.11
N ALA A 356 -2.36 -9.43 4.67
CA ALA A 356 -2.29 -8.24 5.51
C ALA A 356 -2.60 -6.97 4.71
N THR A 357 -2.09 -6.86 3.48
CA THR A 357 -2.41 -5.74 2.59
C THR A 357 -3.90 -5.71 2.23
N ALA A 358 -4.47 -6.87 1.90
CA ALA A 358 -5.89 -6.98 1.57
C ALA A 358 -6.81 -6.70 2.77
N LYS A 359 -6.49 -7.22 3.97
CA LYS A 359 -7.29 -6.98 5.18
C LYS A 359 -7.19 -5.55 5.69
N GLY A 360 -6.08 -4.86 5.41
CA GLY A 360 -5.77 -3.50 5.85
C GLY A 360 -6.00 -2.43 4.79
N GLU A 361 -6.72 -2.71 3.71
CA GLU A 361 -6.93 -1.82 2.58
C GLU A 361 -7.44 -0.42 3.00
N GLU A 362 -8.35 -0.34 3.98
CA GLU A 362 -8.88 0.93 4.49
C GLU A 362 -7.83 1.79 5.23
N LEU A 363 -6.74 1.19 5.67
CA LEU A 363 -5.66 1.91 6.33
C LEU A 363 -4.76 2.63 5.31
N ILE A 364 -4.74 2.12 4.07
CA ILE A 364 -3.93 2.65 2.97
C ILE A 364 -4.49 3.99 2.49
N VAL A 365 -5.81 4.19 2.51
CA VAL A 365 -6.46 5.42 2.00
C VAL A 365 -5.96 6.73 2.64
N THR A 366 -5.33 6.63 3.80
CA THR A 366 -4.77 7.79 4.52
C THR A 366 -3.25 7.88 4.47
N THR A 367 -2.59 7.00 3.71
CA THR A 367 -1.13 7.02 3.54
C THR A 367 -0.67 8.19 2.67
N TRP A 368 0.62 8.48 2.73
CA TRP A 368 1.27 9.50 1.90
C TRP A 368 1.05 9.23 0.40
N ASP A 369 1.17 7.99 -0.01
CA ASP A 369 1.01 7.58 -1.39
C ASP A 369 -0.39 7.97 -1.93
N MET A 370 -1.44 7.86 -1.10
CA MET A 370 -2.81 8.16 -1.54
C MET A 370 -3.14 9.65 -1.61
N TYR A 371 -2.62 10.47 -0.69
CA TYR A 371 -3.00 11.88 -0.66
C TYR A 371 -1.96 12.84 -1.21
N TYR A 372 -0.75 12.35 -1.53
CA TYR A 372 0.33 13.18 -2.02
C TYR A 372 0.98 12.68 -3.30
N GLU A 373 1.42 11.43 -3.38
CA GLU A 373 2.11 10.91 -4.57
C GLU A 373 1.15 10.85 -5.76
N LYS A 374 1.61 11.36 -6.92
CA LYS A 374 0.82 11.32 -8.15
C LYS A 374 0.90 9.95 -8.82
N TRP A 375 -0.07 9.65 -9.67
CA TRP A 375 -0.17 8.41 -10.43
C TRP A 375 0.69 8.49 -11.69
N GLY A 376 1.95 8.07 -11.60
CA GLY A 376 2.92 8.11 -12.69
C GLY A 376 3.66 6.80 -12.90
N PHE A 377 4.62 6.81 -13.82
CA PHE A 377 5.42 5.64 -14.18
C PHE A 377 6.02 4.96 -12.94
N MET A 378 6.52 5.71 -11.97
CA MET A 378 7.08 5.18 -10.74
C MET A 378 6.14 4.20 -10.05
N LEU A 379 4.90 4.61 -9.77
CA LEU A 379 3.92 3.75 -9.09
C LEU A 379 3.33 2.69 -10.04
N ILE A 380 3.02 3.05 -11.28
CA ILE A 380 2.40 2.15 -12.25
C ILE A 380 3.34 0.99 -12.58
N PHE A 381 4.55 1.28 -13.02
CA PHE A 381 5.53 0.27 -13.41
C PHE A 381 5.91 -0.62 -12.22
N TRP A 382 6.12 0.01 -11.03
CA TRP A 382 6.53 -0.72 -9.86
C TRP A 382 5.46 -1.71 -9.38
N ASN A 383 4.20 -1.34 -9.42
CA ASN A 383 3.09 -2.21 -9.03
C ASN A 383 2.75 -3.29 -10.07
N LEU A 384 2.88 -3.00 -11.37
CA LEU A 384 2.60 -3.99 -12.41
C LEU A 384 3.74 -4.99 -12.64
N SER A 385 4.98 -4.54 -12.55
CA SER A 385 6.15 -5.32 -12.94
C SER A 385 7.19 -5.41 -11.84
N GLY A 386 7.63 -4.27 -11.30
CA GLY A 386 8.74 -4.18 -10.36
C GLY A 386 8.57 -5.07 -9.14
N VAL A 387 7.55 -4.84 -8.32
CA VAL A 387 7.30 -5.62 -7.10
C VAL A 387 7.03 -7.10 -7.43
N PRO A 388 6.03 -7.45 -8.26
CA PRO A 388 5.65 -8.85 -8.39
C PRO A 388 6.72 -9.71 -9.09
N LEU A 389 7.48 -9.16 -10.02
CA LEU A 389 8.37 -9.93 -10.90
C LEU A 389 9.87 -9.64 -10.70
N SER A 390 10.23 -8.81 -9.70
CA SER A 390 11.63 -8.70 -9.26
C SER A 390 11.83 -9.21 -7.83
N TYR A 391 10.85 -9.04 -6.93
CA TYR A 391 10.96 -9.56 -5.56
C TYR A 391 10.77 -11.08 -5.47
N CYS A 392 10.20 -11.70 -6.52
CA CYS A 392 9.95 -13.14 -6.59
C CYS A 392 11.17 -14.00 -6.93
N HIS A 393 12.38 -13.42 -7.13
CA HIS A 393 13.55 -14.22 -7.52
C HIS A 393 13.94 -15.31 -6.50
N CYS A 394 13.61 -15.13 -5.22
CA CYS A 394 13.68 -16.19 -4.23
C CYS A 394 12.77 -17.39 -4.59
N THR A 395 11.55 -17.11 -5.01
CA THR A 395 10.58 -18.12 -5.46
C THR A 395 11.02 -18.81 -6.75
N ILE A 396 11.50 -18.04 -7.73
CA ILE A 396 12.00 -18.56 -9.01
C ILE A 396 13.21 -19.46 -8.79
N TYR A 397 14.12 -19.07 -7.89
CA TYR A 397 15.28 -19.90 -7.54
C TYR A 397 14.84 -21.25 -6.97
N LEU A 398 13.96 -21.26 -5.97
CA LEU A 398 13.46 -22.50 -5.36
C LEU A 398 12.66 -23.38 -6.35
N ALA A 399 11.97 -22.79 -7.33
CA ALA A 399 11.20 -23.52 -8.34
C ALA A 399 12.09 -24.19 -9.40
N ASN A 400 13.23 -23.60 -9.72
CA ASN A 400 14.11 -24.04 -10.80
C ASN A 400 15.20 -25.02 -10.35
N HIS A 401 15.54 -25.02 -9.05
CA HIS A 401 16.63 -25.84 -8.51
C HIS A 401 16.11 -27.04 -7.72
N ASP A 402 16.93 -28.07 -7.60
CA ASP A 402 16.63 -29.24 -6.78
C ASP A 402 16.55 -28.85 -5.30
N PRO A 403 15.52 -29.30 -4.55
CA PRO A 403 15.39 -29.03 -3.12
C PRO A 403 16.61 -29.38 -2.27
N GLU A 404 17.42 -30.33 -2.66
CA GLU A 404 18.63 -30.70 -1.93
C GLU A 404 19.72 -29.61 -1.99
N THR A 405 19.72 -28.75 -3.02
CA THR A 405 20.72 -27.68 -3.19
C THR A 405 20.57 -26.51 -2.21
N TYR A 406 19.36 -26.30 -1.67
CA TYR A 406 19.05 -25.23 -0.73
C TYR A 406 18.43 -25.73 0.57
N ARG A 407 18.54 -27.02 0.85
CA ARG A 407 17.93 -27.68 2.00
C ARG A 407 18.49 -27.15 3.32
N TRP A 408 17.60 -26.69 4.18
CA TRP A 408 17.93 -26.23 5.53
C TRP A 408 17.93 -27.37 6.54
N ASN A 409 18.73 -27.19 7.59
CA ASN A 409 18.56 -28.01 8.78
C ASN A 409 17.13 -27.79 9.33
N ARG A 410 16.41 -28.89 9.63
CA ARG A 410 15.01 -28.83 10.05
C ARG A 410 14.76 -27.97 11.31
N TRP A 411 15.72 -27.93 12.23
CA TRP A 411 15.60 -27.11 13.43
C TRP A 411 15.80 -25.63 13.12
N ALA A 412 16.75 -25.30 12.28
CA ALA A 412 16.97 -23.94 11.82
C ALA A 412 15.77 -23.44 11.00
N LEU A 413 15.20 -24.27 10.14
CA LEU A 413 13.98 -23.96 9.39
C LEU A 413 12.79 -23.74 10.34
N GLY A 414 12.60 -24.63 11.31
CA GLY A 414 11.57 -24.48 12.34
C GLY A 414 11.71 -23.18 13.14
N PHE A 415 12.93 -22.83 13.52
CA PHE A 415 13.22 -21.54 14.17
C PHE A 415 12.89 -20.36 13.25
N LEU A 416 13.21 -20.45 11.94
CA LEU A 416 12.88 -19.41 10.97
C LEU A 416 11.36 -19.20 10.86
N TYR A 417 10.56 -20.26 10.82
CA TYR A 417 9.09 -20.15 10.83
C TYR A 417 8.57 -19.47 12.08
N ILE A 418 9.06 -19.87 13.27
CA ILE A 418 8.63 -19.29 14.55
C ILE A 418 9.01 -17.81 14.63
N SER A 419 10.26 -17.47 14.30
CA SER A 419 10.72 -16.08 14.29
C SER A 419 9.99 -15.22 13.27
N TYR A 420 9.65 -15.76 12.10
CA TYR A 420 8.85 -15.07 11.10
C TYR A 420 7.44 -14.74 11.60
N LEU A 421 6.76 -15.69 12.23
CA LEU A 421 5.44 -15.48 12.80
C LEU A 421 5.48 -14.48 13.97
N PHE A 422 6.54 -14.50 14.78
CA PHE A 422 6.74 -13.50 15.82
C PHE A 422 6.93 -12.10 15.24
N VAL A 423 7.81 -11.94 14.25
CA VAL A 423 8.03 -10.64 13.60
C VAL A 423 6.78 -10.18 12.86
N TYR A 424 6.01 -11.10 12.27
CA TYR A 424 4.71 -10.77 11.67
C TYR A 424 3.73 -10.22 12.71
N TRP A 425 3.67 -10.82 13.89
CA TRP A 425 2.85 -10.27 14.99
C TRP A 425 3.31 -8.86 15.39
N VAL A 426 4.62 -8.62 15.54
CA VAL A 426 5.17 -7.29 15.82
C VAL A 426 4.75 -6.30 14.73
N TRP A 427 4.94 -6.66 13.47
CA TRP A 427 4.64 -5.82 12.31
C TRP A 427 3.15 -5.47 12.19
N ASP A 428 2.27 -6.47 12.28
CA ASP A 428 0.82 -6.27 12.16
C ASP A 428 0.27 -5.47 13.35
N SER A 429 0.75 -5.75 14.57
CA SER A 429 0.32 -5.01 15.77
C SER A 429 0.84 -3.57 15.78
N CYS A 430 2.09 -3.31 15.38
CA CYS A 430 2.61 -1.94 15.36
C CYS A 430 1.91 -1.07 14.31
N ASN A 431 1.68 -1.59 13.09
CA ASN A 431 0.90 -0.89 12.08
C ASN A 431 -0.54 -0.63 12.54
N SER A 432 -1.17 -1.63 13.18
CA SER A 432 -2.51 -1.51 13.73
C SER A 432 -2.57 -0.46 14.85
N GLN A 433 -1.60 -0.44 15.79
CA GLN A 433 -1.54 0.55 16.87
C GLN A 433 -1.51 1.98 16.32
N LYS A 434 -0.62 2.27 15.38
CA LYS A 434 -0.50 3.59 14.76
C LYS A 434 -1.78 4.00 14.03
N ASN A 435 -2.30 3.11 13.20
CA ASN A 435 -3.47 3.41 12.38
C ASN A 435 -4.75 3.54 13.22
N ARG A 436 -4.97 2.65 14.20
CA ARG A 436 -6.13 2.73 15.11
C ARG A 436 -6.05 3.95 16.01
N PHE A 437 -4.86 4.30 16.53
CA PHE A 437 -4.66 5.54 17.27
C PHE A 437 -5.08 6.76 16.44
N ARG A 438 -4.60 6.85 15.19
CA ARG A 438 -4.99 7.94 14.28
C ARG A 438 -6.48 7.93 13.93
N ALA A 439 -7.06 6.75 13.75
CA ALA A 439 -8.48 6.60 13.48
C ALA A 439 -9.36 6.98 14.71
N MET A 440 -8.90 6.66 15.93
CA MET A 440 -9.58 7.08 17.16
C MET A 440 -9.52 8.60 17.36
N GLU A 441 -8.37 9.23 17.13
CA GLU A 441 -8.25 10.70 17.21
C GLU A 441 -9.21 11.40 16.23
N ARG A 442 -9.38 10.82 15.04
CA ARG A 442 -10.26 11.37 14.00
C ARG A 442 -11.72 10.94 14.14
N GLY A 443 -12.03 10.02 15.04
CA GLY A 443 -13.37 9.45 15.16
C GLY A 443 -13.81 8.57 13.99
N THR A 444 -12.87 8.08 13.19
CA THR A 444 -13.11 7.27 11.98
C THR A 444 -12.80 5.79 12.17
N LEU A 445 -12.61 5.35 13.42
CA LEU A 445 -12.29 3.95 13.70
C LEU A 445 -13.44 3.03 13.26
N MET A 446 -13.12 2.12 12.36
CA MET A 446 -14.04 1.07 11.89
C MET A 446 -13.67 -0.28 12.49
N LYS A 447 -14.68 -1.04 12.92
CA LYS A 447 -14.49 -2.42 13.37
C LYS A 447 -14.61 -3.35 12.17
N ARG A 448 -13.57 -4.14 11.91
CA ARG A 448 -13.57 -5.17 10.86
C ARG A 448 -13.29 -6.54 11.46
N ASN A 449 -13.98 -7.56 10.94
CA ASN A 449 -13.74 -8.95 11.26
C ASN A 449 -12.91 -9.59 10.12
N THR A 450 -11.62 -9.35 10.13
CA THR A 450 -10.67 -9.90 9.15
C THR A 450 -9.71 -10.87 9.83
N PHE A 451 -9.26 -11.90 9.13
CA PHE A 451 -8.31 -12.89 9.64
C PHE A 451 -6.88 -12.62 9.10
N PRO A 452 -5.84 -12.83 9.90
CA PRO A 452 -5.84 -13.06 11.35
C PRO A 452 -6.04 -11.76 12.14
N GLN A 453 -6.69 -11.87 13.32
CA GLN A 453 -6.71 -10.81 14.32
C GLN A 453 -5.60 -11.11 15.32
N VAL A 454 -4.53 -10.34 15.29
CA VAL A 454 -3.42 -10.52 16.24
C VAL A 454 -3.70 -9.74 17.53
N PRO A 455 -3.18 -10.19 18.69
CA PRO A 455 -3.34 -9.47 19.95
C PRO A 455 -2.59 -8.13 19.93
N TRP A 456 -2.98 -7.23 20.83
CA TRP A 456 -2.33 -5.94 21.11
C TRP A 456 -2.34 -4.93 19.94
N GLN A 457 -3.40 -4.95 19.15
CA GLN A 457 -3.59 -4.02 18.02
C GLN A 457 -4.07 -2.62 18.45
N THR A 458 -4.62 -2.47 19.64
CA THR A 458 -5.18 -1.20 20.13
C THR A 458 -4.54 -0.83 21.47
N LEU A 459 -4.11 0.40 21.59
CA LEU A 459 -3.61 0.99 22.84
C LEU A 459 -4.74 1.79 23.48
N HIS A 460 -4.93 1.56 24.78
CA HIS A 460 -5.89 2.30 25.61
C HIS A 460 -5.15 3.40 26.37
N ASN A 461 -5.59 4.66 26.18
CA ASN A 461 -4.96 5.85 26.78
C ASN A 461 -3.43 5.91 26.60
N PRO A 462 -2.93 5.83 25.36
CA PRO A 462 -1.49 5.80 25.13
C PRO A 462 -0.83 7.12 25.50
N LYS A 463 0.45 7.06 25.83
CA LYS A 463 1.29 8.26 25.98
C LYS A 463 1.39 8.96 24.63
N THR A 464 1.19 10.27 24.65
CA THR A 464 1.20 11.11 23.44
C THR A 464 1.91 12.41 23.70
N ILE A 465 2.48 12.99 22.63
CA ILE A 465 3.06 14.31 22.63
C ILE A 465 2.14 15.23 21.80
N GLU A 466 1.68 16.32 22.42
CA GLU A 466 0.85 17.32 21.74
C GLU A 466 1.67 18.07 20.72
N THR A 467 1.10 18.32 19.54
CA THR A 467 1.75 19.13 18.51
C THR A 467 1.10 20.52 18.44
N GLY A 468 1.88 21.51 17.99
CA GLY A 468 1.34 22.86 17.74
C GLY A 468 0.26 22.90 16.65
N LEU A 469 0.06 21.81 15.90
CA LEU A 469 -0.93 21.67 14.82
C LEU A 469 -2.25 21.03 15.32
N GLY A 470 -2.30 20.60 16.61
CA GLY A 470 -3.48 20.04 17.27
C GLY A 470 -3.72 18.56 17.00
N ASP A 471 -2.82 17.89 16.32
CA ASP A 471 -2.71 16.44 16.32
C ASP A 471 -1.70 16.00 17.39
N LYS A 472 -1.63 14.67 17.66
CA LYS A 472 -0.76 14.11 18.69
C LYS A 472 0.23 13.14 18.06
N ILE A 473 1.43 13.04 18.59
CA ILE A 473 2.39 12.00 18.24
C ILE A 473 2.23 10.85 19.22
N LEU A 474 2.08 9.63 18.70
CA LEU A 474 2.03 8.42 19.51
C LEU A 474 3.44 8.10 20.02
N ALA A 475 3.62 8.07 21.32
CA ALA A 475 4.88 7.76 22.01
C ALA A 475 4.72 6.58 22.99
N ASP A 476 3.92 5.58 22.62
CA ASP A 476 3.61 4.41 23.43
C ASP A 476 3.56 3.13 22.57
N GLY A 477 3.41 1.98 23.23
CA GLY A 477 3.42 0.69 22.56
C GLY A 477 4.73 0.45 21.82
N TRP A 478 4.66 -0.05 20.59
CA TRP A 478 5.85 -0.24 19.76
C TRP A 478 6.55 1.08 19.42
N TYR A 479 5.81 2.17 19.27
CA TYR A 479 6.34 3.50 18.97
C TYR A 479 6.94 4.22 20.18
N GLY A 480 6.77 3.66 21.38
CA GLY A 480 7.51 4.03 22.58
C GLY A 480 8.87 3.31 22.71
N LEU A 481 9.10 2.25 21.92
CA LEU A 481 10.37 1.51 21.93
C LEU A 481 11.31 1.96 20.80
N ALA A 482 10.80 2.13 19.58
CA ALA A 482 11.55 2.70 18.47
C ALA A 482 10.60 3.40 17.48
N ARG A 483 11.09 4.44 16.82
CA ARG A 483 10.27 5.32 15.97
C ARG A 483 9.80 4.68 14.67
N LYS A 484 10.50 3.64 14.18
CA LYS A 484 10.27 2.97 12.89
C LYS A 484 10.31 1.43 13.00
N VAL A 485 9.75 0.85 14.04
CA VAL A 485 9.73 -0.61 14.27
C VAL A 485 9.21 -1.39 13.06
N HIS A 486 8.16 -0.89 12.39
CA HIS A 486 7.61 -1.54 11.20
C HIS A 486 8.63 -1.69 10.07
N TYR A 487 9.54 -0.73 9.87
CA TYR A 487 10.60 -0.83 8.86
C TYR A 487 11.63 -1.93 9.19
N THR A 488 11.92 -2.13 10.48
CA THR A 488 12.78 -3.24 10.92
C THR A 488 12.15 -4.59 10.57
N CYS A 489 10.84 -4.72 10.81
CA CYS A 489 10.10 -5.93 10.45
C CYS A 489 10.08 -6.14 8.93
N ASP A 490 9.87 -5.09 8.15
CA ASP A 490 9.87 -5.16 6.68
C ASP A 490 11.24 -5.60 6.14
N VAL A 491 12.34 -5.07 6.68
CA VAL A 491 13.71 -5.50 6.33
C VAL A 491 13.96 -6.95 6.72
N TYR A 492 13.46 -7.39 7.87
CA TYR A 492 13.53 -8.79 8.28
C TYR A 492 12.80 -9.70 7.29
N PHE A 493 11.59 -9.34 6.84
CA PHE A 493 10.87 -10.11 5.83
C PHE A 493 11.64 -10.21 4.53
N ALA A 494 12.08 -9.07 4.00
CA ALA A 494 12.87 -9.06 2.77
C ALA A 494 14.12 -9.95 2.88
N THR A 495 14.85 -9.85 4.00
CA THR A 495 16.06 -10.64 4.25
C THR A 495 15.77 -12.14 4.35
N THR A 496 14.71 -12.53 5.05
CA THR A 496 14.36 -13.95 5.21
C THR A 496 13.87 -14.60 3.92
N TRP A 497 13.20 -13.83 3.03
CA TRP A 497 12.81 -14.32 1.71
C TRP A 497 14.01 -14.67 0.82
N ALA A 498 15.10 -13.91 0.93
CA ALA A 498 16.35 -14.26 0.24
C ALA A 498 17.12 -15.35 0.98
N LEU A 499 17.21 -15.24 2.30
CA LEU A 499 18.01 -16.15 3.14
C LEU A 499 17.60 -17.61 2.98
N ILE A 500 16.30 -17.89 2.76
CA ILE A 500 15.77 -19.24 2.57
C ILE A 500 16.38 -19.95 1.35
N THR A 501 16.86 -19.19 0.35
CA THR A 501 17.52 -19.73 -0.84
C THR A 501 19.02 -19.98 -0.65
N GLY A 502 19.60 -19.57 0.49
CA GLY A 502 21.03 -19.56 0.72
C GLY A 502 21.77 -18.43 -0.01
N PHE A 503 23.04 -18.67 -0.34
CA PHE A 503 23.94 -17.68 -0.94
C PHE A 503 24.45 -18.08 -2.34
N ASN A 504 23.92 -19.14 -2.92
CA ASN A 504 24.36 -19.66 -4.21
C ASN A 504 23.95 -18.78 -5.41
N SER A 505 22.93 -17.95 -5.24
CA SER A 505 22.46 -17.01 -6.26
C SER A 505 22.40 -15.57 -5.71
N PRO A 506 22.86 -14.57 -6.48
CA PRO A 506 22.74 -13.17 -6.09
C PRO A 506 21.33 -12.61 -6.29
N PHE A 507 20.51 -13.17 -7.17
CA PHE A 507 19.22 -12.58 -7.58
C PHE A 507 18.15 -12.61 -6.48
N PRO A 508 18.02 -13.63 -5.63
CA PRO A 508 17.17 -13.55 -4.45
C PRO A 508 17.52 -12.38 -3.52
N TRP A 509 18.82 -11.99 -3.46
CA TRP A 509 19.31 -10.90 -2.61
C TRP A 509 19.08 -9.51 -3.20
N PHE A 510 18.63 -9.40 -4.46
CA PHE A 510 18.24 -8.12 -5.05
C PHE A 510 17.21 -7.40 -4.20
N TYR A 511 16.13 -8.08 -3.81
CA TYR A 511 15.06 -7.47 -3.03
C TYR A 511 15.52 -6.93 -1.68
N PRO A 512 16.20 -7.70 -0.80
CA PRO A 512 16.70 -7.16 0.46
C PRO A 512 17.62 -5.94 0.28
N VAL A 513 18.56 -6.01 -0.66
CA VAL A 513 19.52 -4.91 -0.89
C VAL A 513 18.80 -3.66 -1.38
N PHE A 514 17.97 -3.79 -2.41
CA PHE A 514 17.16 -2.69 -2.93
C PHE A 514 16.25 -2.10 -1.84
N PHE A 515 15.61 -2.96 -1.08
CA PHE A 515 14.64 -2.57 -0.06
C PHE A 515 15.30 -1.83 1.12
N VAL A 516 16.47 -2.27 1.57
CA VAL A 516 17.23 -1.56 2.62
C VAL A 516 17.59 -0.14 2.16
N VAL A 517 18.07 0.02 0.91
CA VAL A 517 18.38 1.35 0.36
C VAL A 517 17.12 2.22 0.29
N MET A 518 16.01 1.66 -0.20
CA MET A 518 14.74 2.36 -0.30
C MET A 518 14.20 2.77 1.08
N ILE A 519 14.24 1.87 2.07
CA ILE A 519 13.77 2.15 3.45
C ILE A 519 14.65 3.21 4.13
N ALA A 520 15.97 3.14 3.94
CA ALA A 520 16.87 4.15 4.48
C ALA A 520 16.55 5.54 3.92
N HIS A 521 16.40 5.66 2.60
CA HIS A 521 16.00 6.89 1.93
C HIS A 521 14.62 7.38 2.39
N ARG A 522 13.63 6.47 2.46
CA ARG A 522 12.27 6.80 2.93
C ARG A 522 12.26 7.27 4.38
N ALA A 523 13.02 6.61 5.27
CA ALA A 523 13.13 6.99 6.67
C ALA A 523 13.76 8.38 6.82
N TRP A 524 14.82 8.66 6.06
CA TRP A 524 15.47 9.96 6.05
C TRP A 524 14.51 11.07 5.61
N ARG A 525 13.80 10.91 4.50
CA ARG A 525 12.78 11.86 4.02
C ARG A 525 11.66 12.09 5.04
N ASP A 526 11.16 11.01 5.65
CA ASP A 526 10.06 11.09 6.62
C ASP A 526 10.48 11.83 7.90
N ILE A 527 11.69 11.56 8.41
CA ILE A 527 12.23 12.27 9.58
C ILE A 527 12.37 13.77 9.29
N HIS A 528 12.91 14.12 8.14
CA HIS A 528 13.11 15.52 7.74
C HIS A 528 11.76 16.26 7.68
N ARG A 529 10.78 15.67 7.01
CA ARG A 529 9.41 16.21 6.96
C ARG A 529 8.72 16.29 8.33
N CYS A 530 8.96 15.31 9.20
CA CYS A 530 8.40 15.33 10.55
C CYS A 530 9.02 16.45 11.40
N ARG A 531 10.32 16.69 11.28
CA ARG A 531 11.00 17.81 11.95
C ARG A 531 10.48 19.15 11.47
N GLU A 532 10.31 19.33 10.16
CA GLU A 532 9.74 20.54 9.58
C GLU A 532 8.29 20.75 10.03
N LYS A 533 7.49 19.68 10.00
CA LYS A 533 6.07 19.75 10.32
C LYS A 533 5.79 20.00 11.79
N TYR A 534 6.44 19.24 12.67
CA TYR A 534 6.10 19.21 14.10
C TYR A 534 7.07 20.01 14.98
N GLY A 535 8.27 20.37 14.49
CA GLY A 535 9.26 21.15 15.20
C GLY A 535 9.62 20.57 16.56
N GLU A 536 9.48 21.36 17.63
CA GLU A 536 9.84 20.98 19.00
C GLU A 536 9.13 19.71 19.50
N ALA A 537 7.89 19.48 19.10
CA ALA A 537 7.18 18.26 19.47
C ALA A 537 7.84 17.00 18.87
N TRP A 538 8.44 17.11 17.67
CA TRP A 538 9.19 16.00 17.10
C TRP A 538 10.53 15.79 17.79
N LEU A 539 11.23 16.87 18.15
CA LEU A 539 12.48 16.77 18.92
C LEU A 539 12.24 16.17 20.30
N GLU A 540 11.11 16.50 20.93
CA GLU A 540 10.72 15.87 22.19
C GLU A 540 10.44 14.36 22.01
N TYR A 541 9.80 13.98 20.91
CA TYR A 541 9.62 12.56 20.59
C TYR A 541 10.96 11.85 20.36
N GLU A 542 11.93 12.49 19.68
CA GLU A 542 13.28 11.95 19.50
C GLU A 542 14.04 11.81 20.81
N ARG A 543 13.82 12.70 21.79
CA ARG A 543 14.40 12.59 23.15
C ARG A 543 13.79 11.44 23.96
N GLN A 544 12.46 11.29 23.91
CA GLN A 544 11.76 10.21 24.64
C GLN A 544 12.02 8.84 24.01
N VAL A 545 12.12 8.76 22.69
CA VAL A 545 12.31 7.53 21.92
C VAL A 545 13.53 7.68 21.02
N PRO A 546 14.76 7.51 21.58
CA PRO A 546 15.99 7.79 20.85
C PRO A 546 16.23 6.80 19.69
N TYR A 547 15.75 5.57 19.80
CA TYR A 547 15.99 4.52 18.82
C TYR A 547 15.13 4.70 17.58
N LEU A 548 15.75 4.57 16.40
CA LEU A 548 15.07 4.74 15.13
C LEU A 548 14.42 3.41 14.65
N PHE A 549 15.21 2.36 14.58
CA PHE A 549 14.83 1.07 13.99
C PHE A 549 14.77 -0.06 15.02
N ILE A 550 15.87 -0.30 15.72
CA ILE A 550 16.02 -1.43 16.63
C ILE A 550 16.19 -0.87 18.05
N PRO A 551 15.27 -1.20 18.98
CA PRO A 551 15.39 -0.76 20.36
C PRO A 551 16.75 -1.13 20.95
N TYR A 552 17.38 -0.19 21.66
CA TYR A 552 18.67 -0.30 22.33
C TYR A 552 19.89 -0.47 21.40
N VAL A 553 19.72 -0.39 20.07
CA VAL A 553 20.82 -0.53 19.10
C VAL A 553 20.96 0.71 18.24
N ILE A 554 19.93 1.07 17.47
CA ILE A 554 19.94 2.18 16.53
C ILE A 554 18.56 2.83 16.38
#